data_3c8ea4df6c064f9f7aba965ed582f1c2
#
_entry.id   3c8ea4df6c064f9f7aba965ed582f1c2
#
_cell.length_a   1.000
_cell.length_b   1.000
_cell.length_c   1.000
_cell.angle_alpha   90.00
_cell.angle_beta   90.00
_cell.angle_gamma   90.00
#
_symmetry.space_group_name_H-M   'P 1'
#
loop_
_entity.id
_entity.type
_entity.pdbx_description
1 polymer ?
#
loop_
_entity_poly.entity_id
_entity_poly.type
_entity_poly.pdbx_seq_one_letter_code
_entity_poly.pdbx_strand_id
1 'polypeptide(L)'
;MDVDSRKRAAGESAAALIESGMVVGLGTGSTAKFAVEAIGTRVRAGLKILGIPTSEQTAAQARSLGIPLGELTADRRVDLTIDGADEVDIHNLDLIKGRGGALLREKIVASVSDRFMIVVDESKLVERLGRSILPVEVVRFGWEATARKLRDLGAVPALRKGSAGEAFVSEGGNYIVDCTLDGKISPAALGSALDGVVGVVEHGLFLGMTSRVFAAGADGVRELTR
;
A
#
# COMPACT_ATOMS: atom_id res chain seq x y z
N MET A 1 -15.35 -18.67 -6.22
CA MET A 1 -14.48 -18.40 -5.04
C MET A 1 -15.07 -17.24 -4.24
N ASP A 2 -15.08 -17.32 -2.90
CA ASP A 2 -15.37 -16.16 -2.05
C ASP A 2 -14.22 -15.13 -2.08
N VAL A 3 -14.46 -13.95 -1.49
CA VAL A 3 -13.48 -12.84 -1.54
C VAL A 3 -12.16 -13.19 -0.86
N ASP A 4 -12.19 -13.90 0.26
CA ASP A 4 -10.96 -14.26 1.00
C ASP A 4 -10.15 -15.32 0.26
N SER A 5 -10.81 -16.29 -0.38
CA SER A 5 -10.16 -17.26 -1.26
C SER A 5 -9.46 -16.58 -2.46
N ARG A 6 -10.09 -15.56 -3.07
CA ARG A 6 -9.46 -14.76 -4.14
C ARG A 6 -8.21 -14.03 -3.63
N LYS A 7 -8.33 -13.32 -2.50
CA LYS A 7 -7.19 -12.61 -1.89
C LYS A 7 -6.03 -13.56 -1.55
N ARG A 8 -6.36 -14.76 -1.05
CA ARG A 8 -5.37 -15.81 -0.77
C ARG A 8 -4.66 -16.25 -2.04
N ALA A 9 -5.39 -16.56 -3.11
CA ALA A 9 -4.81 -16.97 -4.38
C ALA A 9 -3.85 -15.91 -4.97
N ALA A 10 -4.23 -14.62 -4.93
CA ALA A 10 -3.35 -13.53 -5.33
C ALA A 10 -2.08 -13.47 -4.47
N GLY A 11 -2.23 -13.57 -3.14
CA GLY A 11 -1.10 -13.56 -2.20
C GLY A 11 -0.14 -14.72 -2.39
N GLU A 12 -0.66 -15.93 -2.59
CA GLU A 12 0.14 -17.14 -2.86
C GLU A 12 0.90 -17.04 -4.18
N SER A 13 0.26 -16.52 -5.23
CA SER A 13 0.89 -16.30 -6.54
C SER A 13 2.10 -15.35 -6.44
N ALA A 14 1.95 -14.23 -5.75
CA ALA A 14 3.05 -13.30 -5.54
C ALA A 14 4.14 -13.88 -4.63
N ALA A 15 3.75 -14.53 -3.52
CA ALA A 15 4.69 -15.15 -2.60
C ALA A 15 5.54 -16.26 -3.25
N ALA A 16 5.02 -16.94 -4.29
CA ALA A 16 5.76 -17.98 -5.01
C ALA A 16 7.04 -17.47 -5.70
N LEU A 17 7.11 -16.16 -6.00
CA LEU A 17 8.26 -15.52 -6.66
C LEU A 17 9.40 -15.13 -5.69
N ILE A 18 9.23 -15.36 -4.41
CA ILE A 18 10.26 -15.07 -3.41
C ILE A 18 11.28 -16.22 -3.40
N GLU A 19 12.55 -15.88 -3.40
CA GLU A 19 13.67 -16.83 -3.34
C GLU A 19 14.45 -16.69 -2.03
N SER A 20 15.18 -17.74 -1.66
CA SER A 20 16.03 -17.68 -0.46
C SER A 20 17.18 -16.68 -0.65
N GLY A 21 17.44 -15.92 0.40
CA GLY A 21 18.44 -14.84 0.41
C GLY A 21 17.84 -13.45 0.20
N MET A 22 16.58 -13.35 -0.26
CA MET A 22 15.93 -12.05 -0.52
C MET A 22 15.60 -11.30 0.77
N VAL A 23 15.69 -9.97 0.67
CA VAL A 23 15.06 -9.01 1.59
C VAL A 23 13.70 -8.65 1.01
N VAL A 24 12.64 -8.93 1.77
CA VAL A 24 11.26 -8.84 1.28
C VAL A 24 10.47 -7.80 2.06
N GLY A 25 9.96 -6.77 1.38
CA GLY A 25 8.99 -5.84 1.95
C GLY A 25 7.64 -6.52 2.16
N LEU A 26 7.14 -6.44 3.37
CA LEU A 26 5.87 -7.06 3.79
C LEU A 26 4.82 -5.97 3.94
N GLY A 27 3.90 -5.91 2.98
CA GLY A 27 2.85 -4.92 2.90
C GLY A 27 1.77 -5.05 3.98
N THR A 28 0.87 -4.08 4.00
CA THR A 28 -0.21 -3.98 4.99
C THR A 28 -1.58 -4.04 4.32
N GLY A 29 -2.55 -4.67 4.97
CA GLY A 29 -3.94 -4.66 4.53
C GLY A 29 -4.55 -6.04 4.29
N SER A 30 -5.84 -6.03 3.93
CA SER A 30 -6.67 -7.25 3.91
C SER A 30 -6.26 -8.30 2.87
N THR A 31 -5.53 -7.91 1.82
CA THR A 31 -5.01 -8.85 0.81
C THR A 31 -3.55 -9.19 1.11
N ALA A 32 -2.73 -8.20 1.49
CA ALA A 32 -1.33 -8.39 1.83
C ALA A 32 -1.15 -9.41 2.98
N LYS A 33 -2.08 -9.46 3.95
CA LYS A 33 -2.05 -10.46 5.03
C LYS A 33 -1.95 -11.90 4.53
N PHE A 34 -2.61 -12.24 3.41
CA PHE A 34 -2.56 -13.58 2.83
C PHE A 34 -1.21 -13.87 2.15
N ALA A 35 -0.59 -12.84 1.55
CA ALA A 35 0.78 -12.99 1.05
C ALA A 35 1.76 -13.25 2.21
N VAL A 36 1.64 -12.54 3.33
CA VAL A 36 2.45 -12.76 4.53
C VAL A 36 2.22 -14.17 5.12
N GLU A 37 0.98 -14.67 5.13
CA GLU A 37 0.66 -16.06 5.53
C GLU A 37 1.34 -17.09 4.62
N ALA A 38 1.29 -16.89 3.29
CA ALA A 38 1.93 -17.75 2.32
C ALA A 38 3.46 -17.75 2.48
N ILE A 39 4.06 -16.56 2.68
CA ILE A 39 5.49 -16.41 2.99
C ILE A 39 5.85 -17.18 4.27
N GLY A 40 5.08 -17.03 5.35
CA GLY A 40 5.30 -17.74 6.60
C GLY A 40 5.25 -19.27 6.44
N THR A 41 4.35 -19.77 5.59
CA THR A 41 4.28 -21.19 5.27
C THR A 41 5.55 -21.65 4.55
N ARG A 42 6.06 -20.87 3.60
CA ARG A 42 7.31 -21.17 2.89
C ARG A 42 8.54 -21.06 3.79
N VAL A 43 8.55 -20.11 4.73
CA VAL A 43 9.64 -19.99 5.74
C VAL A 43 9.68 -21.24 6.62
N ARG A 44 8.54 -21.74 7.09
CA ARG A 44 8.48 -23.03 7.82
C ARG A 44 8.94 -24.23 6.98
N ALA A 45 8.78 -24.15 5.66
CA ALA A 45 9.28 -25.15 4.71
C ALA A 45 10.76 -24.97 4.32
N GLY A 46 11.47 -24.02 4.92
CA GLY A 46 12.91 -23.82 4.73
C GLY A 46 13.33 -22.61 3.89
N LEU A 47 12.38 -21.79 3.41
CA LEU A 47 12.70 -20.52 2.73
C LEU A 47 13.42 -19.58 3.71
N LYS A 48 14.56 -19.02 3.30
CA LYS A 48 15.36 -18.10 4.13
C LYS A 48 15.26 -16.69 3.56
N ILE A 49 14.59 -15.79 4.26
CA ILE A 49 14.44 -14.38 3.90
C ILE A 49 14.60 -13.47 5.11
N LEU A 50 14.70 -12.17 4.85
CA LEU A 50 14.56 -11.11 5.85
C LEU A 50 13.35 -10.25 5.47
N GLY A 51 12.34 -10.16 6.33
CA GLY A 51 11.14 -9.35 6.10
C GLY A 51 11.29 -7.92 6.60
N ILE A 52 10.87 -6.94 5.82
CA ILE A 52 10.77 -5.52 6.22
C ILE A 52 9.28 -5.15 6.25
N PRO A 53 8.65 -5.08 7.44
CA PRO A 53 7.21 -4.81 7.56
C PRO A 53 6.90 -3.33 7.36
N THR A 54 5.78 -3.04 6.71
CA THR A 54 5.29 -1.66 6.47
C THR A 54 4.38 -1.13 7.59
N SER A 55 4.06 -1.95 8.60
CA SER A 55 3.29 -1.57 9.79
C SER A 55 3.59 -2.47 10.98
N GLU A 56 3.25 -2.02 12.18
CA GLU A 56 3.35 -2.84 13.40
C GLU A 56 2.39 -4.04 13.35
N GLN A 57 1.23 -3.87 12.74
CA GLN A 57 0.29 -4.98 12.52
C GLN A 57 0.93 -6.08 11.66
N THR A 58 1.57 -5.72 10.56
CA THR A 58 2.27 -6.68 9.68
C THR A 58 3.48 -7.28 10.39
N ALA A 59 4.22 -6.49 11.18
CA ALA A 59 5.34 -6.99 11.97
C ALA A 59 4.88 -8.05 13.00
N ALA A 60 3.78 -7.81 13.70
CA ALA A 60 3.22 -8.78 14.65
C ALA A 60 2.79 -10.07 13.94
N GLN A 61 2.10 -9.97 12.80
CA GLN A 61 1.71 -11.12 11.98
C GLN A 61 2.95 -11.93 11.53
N ALA A 62 3.96 -11.25 10.98
CA ALA A 62 5.18 -11.89 10.49
C ALA A 62 5.93 -12.63 11.61
N ARG A 63 6.06 -12.01 12.80
CA ARG A 63 6.65 -12.66 13.98
C ARG A 63 5.89 -13.92 14.38
N SER A 64 4.55 -13.88 14.40
CA SER A 64 3.72 -15.04 14.74
C SER A 64 3.87 -16.21 13.76
N LEU A 65 4.26 -15.91 12.53
CA LEU A 65 4.50 -16.89 11.48
C LEU A 65 5.97 -17.37 11.40
N GLY A 66 6.85 -16.85 12.27
CA GLY A 66 8.27 -17.18 12.30
C GLY A 66 9.09 -16.56 11.18
N ILE A 67 8.60 -15.50 10.54
CA ILE A 67 9.36 -14.76 9.50
C ILE A 67 10.41 -13.89 10.21
N PRO A 68 11.71 -14.05 9.92
CA PRO A 68 12.74 -13.15 10.44
C PRO A 68 12.51 -11.71 9.95
N LEU A 69 12.55 -10.75 10.87
CA LEU A 69 12.36 -9.33 10.56
C LEU A 69 13.65 -8.55 10.72
N GLY A 70 13.82 -7.55 9.87
CA GLY A 70 14.89 -6.57 9.93
C GLY A 70 14.38 -5.15 9.85
N GLU A 71 15.29 -4.20 10.05
CA GLU A 71 15.04 -2.79 9.87
C GLU A 71 15.47 -2.33 8.47
N LEU A 72 14.79 -1.31 7.93
CA LEU A 72 15.23 -0.63 6.72
C LEU A 72 16.38 0.32 7.07
N THR A 73 17.57 0.03 6.57
CA THR A 73 18.78 0.82 6.78
C THR A 73 19.34 1.30 5.44
N ALA A 74 20.22 2.29 5.46
CA ALA A 74 20.82 2.86 4.25
C ALA A 74 21.55 1.81 3.38
N ASP A 75 22.12 0.77 4.01
CA ASP A 75 22.87 -0.28 3.30
C ASP A 75 22.00 -1.47 2.88
N ARG A 76 20.70 -1.43 3.22
CA ARG A 76 19.80 -2.56 2.96
C ARG A 76 18.97 -2.33 1.73
N ARG A 77 19.26 -3.08 0.68
CA ARG A 77 18.44 -3.18 -0.51
C ARG A 77 17.24 -4.08 -0.25
N VAL A 78 16.08 -3.73 -0.80
CA VAL A 78 14.88 -4.56 -0.77
C VAL A 78 14.67 -5.16 -2.16
N ASP A 79 14.77 -6.49 -2.27
CA ASP A 79 14.70 -7.18 -3.57
C ASP A 79 13.28 -7.18 -4.15
N LEU A 80 12.29 -7.29 -3.25
CA LEU A 80 10.89 -7.42 -3.63
C LEU A 80 9.99 -6.95 -2.49
N THR A 81 9.02 -6.09 -2.79
CA THR A 81 7.91 -5.79 -1.87
C THR A 81 6.61 -6.33 -2.43
N ILE A 82 5.81 -6.99 -1.58
CA ILE A 82 4.43 -7.42 -1.89
C ILE A 82 3.48 -6.65 -1.00
N ASP A 83 2.52 -5.94 -1.61
CA ASP A 83 1.53 -5.13 -0.87
C ASP A 83 0.16 -5.19 -1.54
N GLY A 84 -0.88 -4.69 -0.86
CA GLY A 84 -2.21 -4.49 -1.42
C GLY A 84 -2.40 -3.11 -2.04
N ALA A 85 -3.54 -2.90 -2.69
CA ALA A 85 -3.97 -1.58 -3.15
C ALA A 85 -5.48 -1.37 -2.98
N ASP A 86 -5.90 -0.11 -2.91
CA ASP A 86 -7.31 0.29 -2.87
C ASP A 86 -7.87 0.43 -4.29
N GLU A 87 -7.05 0.91 -5.23
CA GLU A 87 -7.29 0.93 -6.67
C GLU A 87 -5.99 0.63 -7.44
N VAL A 88 -6.15 0.02 -8.60
CA VAL A 88 -5.08 -0.23 -9.59
C VAL A 88 -5.59 0.21 -10.95
N ASP A 89 -4.94 1.18 -11.56
CA ASP A 89 -5.18 1.56 -12.95
C ASP A 89 -4.65 0.48 -13.89
N ILE A 90 -5.53 -0.06 -14.75
CA ILE A 90 -5.17 -1.21 -15.62
C ILE A 90 -4.22 -0.84 -16.76
N HIS A 91 -4.06 0.44 -17.08
CA HIS A 91 -3.28 0.89 -18.23
C HIS A 91 -1.81 1.15 -17.89
N ASN A 92 -1.54 1.63 -16.65
CA ASN A 92 -0.20 2.04 -16.26
C ASN A 92 0.25 1.48 -14.92
N LEU A 93 -0.61 0.71 -14.24
CA LEU A 93 -0.40 0.11 -12.92
C LEU A 93 -0.13 1.14 -11.80
N ASP A 94 -0.60 2.37 -11.98
CA ASP A 94 -0.61 3.35 -10.90
C ASP A 94 -1.66 2.98 -9.86
N LEU A 95 -1.44 3.39 -8.59
CA LEU A 95 -2.27 2.93 -7.48
C LEU A 95 -2.83 4.07 -6.64
N ILE A 96 -3.98 3.80 -6.00
CA ILE A 96 -4.37 4.44 -4.75
C ILE A 96 -4.20 3.42 -3.63
N LYS A 97 -3.53 3.84 -2.53
CA LYS A 97 -3.26 3.06 -1.32
C LYS A 97 -3.47 3.90 -0.07
N GLY A 98 -3.38 3.26 1.09
CA GLY A 98 -3.36 3.95 2.38
C GLY A 98 -4.67 3.92 3.16
N ARG A 99 -5.67 3.13 2.74
CA ARG A 99 -6.91 2.94 3.50
C ARG A 99 -6.64 2.39 4.90
N GLY A 100 -5.60 1.55 5.05
CA GLY A 100 -5.13 1.02 6.34
C GLY A 100 -4.37 2.03 7.21
N GLY A 101 -4.02 3.22 6.70
CA GLY A 101 -3.28 4.26 7.44
C GLY A 101 -1.77 4.08 7.51
N ALA A 102 -1.19 3.14 6.75
CA ALA A 102 0.25 2.85 6.74
C ALA A 102 0.98 3.42 5.51
N LEU A 103 0.32 4.30 4.73
CA LEU A 103 0.76 4.72 3.39
C LEU A 103 2.20 5.26 3.34
N LEU A 104 2.65 5.98 4.36
CA LEU A 104 4.00 6.54 4.42
C LEU A 104 5.06 5.42 4.48
N ARG A 105 4.93 4.48 5.43
CA ARG A 105 5.85 3.34 5.54
C ARG A 105 5.76 2.43 4.31
N GLU A 106 4.56 2.21 3.78
CA GLU A 106 4.35 1.45 2.54
C GLU A 106 5.13 2.08 1.38
N LYS A 107 5.02 3.42 1.19
CA LYS A 107 5.71 4.12 0.10
C LYS A 107 7.22 4.16 0.30
N ILE A 108 7.70 4.36 1.53
CA ILE A 108 9.14 4.30 1.84
C ILE A 108 9.71 2.94 1.42
N VAL A 109 9.10 1.83 1.84
CA VAL A 109 9.59 0.49 1.50
C VAL A 109 9.49 0.23 -0.01
N ALA A 110 8.37 0.61 -0.63
CA ALA A 110 8.18 0.47 -2.08
C ALA A 110 9.22 1.26 -2.89
N SER A 111 9.58 2.48 -2.45
CA SER A 111 10.52 3.37 -3.16
C SER A 111 11.95 2.87 -3.22
N VAL A 112 12.35 1.99 -2.30
CA VAL A 112 13.68 1.38 -2.23
C VAL A 112 13.70 -0.08 -2.67
N SER A 113 12.59 -0.56 -3.20
CA SER A 113 12.45 -1.94 -3.67
C SER A 113 12.78 -2.05 -5.16
N ASP A 114 13.54 -3.09 -5.53
CA ASP A 114 13.83 -3.38 -6.94
C ASP A 114 12.57 -3.76 -7.71
N ARG A 115 11.65 -4.47 -7.04
CA ARG A 115 10.36 -4.88 -7.59
C ARG A 115 9.27 -4.59 -6.57
N PHE A 116 8.26 -3.85 -7.01
CA PHE A 116 7.06 -3.61 -6.21
C PHE A 116 5.88 -4.34 -6.84
N MET A 117 5.38 -5.36 -6.17
CA MET A 117 4.30 -6.23 -6.62
C MET A 117 3.05 -6.00 -5.79
N ILE A 118 1.90 -5.99 -6.48
CA ILE A 118 0.61 -5.74 -5.86
C ILE A 118 -0.27 -6.98 -5.94
N VAL A 119 -0.95 -7.26 -4.83
CA VAL A 119 -1.94 -8.34 -4.72
C VAL A 119 -3.31 -7.77 -4.39
N VAL A 120 -4.29 -8.06 -5.24
CA VAL A 120 -5.65 -7.52 -5.12
C VAL A 120 -6.70 -8.56 -5.53
N ASP A 121 -7.94 -8.34 -5.13
CA ASP A 121 -9.08 -8.91 -5.84
C ASP A 121 -9.43 -8.03 -7.06
N GLU A 122 -10.03 -8.63 -8.10
CA GLU A 122 -10.32 -7.94 -9.36
C GLU A 122 -11.19 -6.68 -9.24
N SER A 123 -11.96 -6.53 -8.14
CA SER A 123 -12.79 -5.34 -7.91
C SER A 123 -11.97 -4.06 -7.69
N LYS A 124 -10.65 -4.21 -7.47
CA LYS A 124 -9.71 -3.10 -7.31
C LYS A 124 -9.16 -2.57 -8.63
N LEU A 125 -9.36 -3.29 -9.72
CA LEU A 125 -8.97 -2.85 -11.04
C LEU A 125 -9.91 -1.76 -11.54
N VAL A 126 -9.36 -0.64 -11.98
CA VAL A 126 -10.10 0.51 -12.50
C VAL A 126 -9.51 1.02 -13.80
N GLU A 127 -10.35 1.60 -14.66
CA GLU A 127 -9.90 2.27 -15.89
C GLU A 127 -9.18 3.60 -15.59
N ARG A 128 -9.46 4.20 -14.43
CA ARG A 128 -8.86 5.45 -13.97
C ARG A 128 -8.96 5.54 -12.46
N LEU A 129 -7.86 5.99 -11.83
CA LEU A 129 -7.81 6.24 -10.39
C LEU A 129 -8.76 7.36 -9.95
N GLY A 130 -9.23 7.27 -8.70
CA GLY A 130 -10.01 8.33 -8.04
C GLY A 130 -11.47 7.99 -7.78
N ARG A 131 -11.86 6.71 -7.91
CA ARG A 131 -13.18 6.22 -7.48
C ARG A 131 -13.23 5.99 -5.96
N SER A 132 -12.10 5.59 -5.38
CA SER A 132 -11.94 5.46 -3.93
C SER A 132 -11.42 6.77 -3.32
N ILE A 133 -11.43 6.82 -2.00
CA ILE A 133 -10.84 7.90 -1.23
C ILE A 133 -9.32 7.88 -1.43
N LEU A 134 -8.72 9.05 -1.63
CA LEU A 134 -7.28 9.27 -1.60
C LEU A 134 -6.85 9.68 -0.19
N PRO A 135 -6.16 8.84 0.58
CA PRO A 135 -5.60 9.22 1.87
C PRO A 135 -4.39 10.14 1.68
N VAL A 136 -4.34 11.20 2.48
CA VAL A 136 -3.19 12.14 2.56
C VAL A 136 -2.75 12.23 4.00
N GLU A 137 -1.50 11.87 4.29
CA GLU A 137 -0.91 12.01 5.60
C GLU A 137 -0.40 13.44 5.79
N VAL A 138 -0.82 14.08 6.88
CA VAL A 138 -0.55 15.51 7.13
C VAL A 138 -0.05 15.73 8.55
N VAL A 139 0.83 16.72 8.72
CA VAL A 139 1.29 17.15 10.03
C VAL A 139 0.09 17.60 10.88
N ARG A 140 0.05 17.20 12.15
CA ARG A 140 -1.06 17.50 13.06
C ARG A 140 -1.26 18.99 13.30
N PHE A 141 -0.15 19.73 13.43
CA PHE A 141 -0.20 21.19 13.62
C PHE A 141 -0.76 21.85 12.35
N GLY A 142 -1.84 22.59 12.49
CA GLY A 142 -2.45 23.36 11.40
C GLY A 142 -3.05 22.50 10.28
N TRP A 143 -3.47 21.26 10.55
CA TRP A 143 -4.02 20.35 9.56
C TRP A 143 -5.23 20.93 8.81
N GLU A 144 -6.06 21.77 9.45
CA GLU A 144 -7.17 22.44 8.78
C GLU A 144 -6.69 23.43 7.70
N ALA A 145 -5.57 24.09 7.93
CA ALA A 145 -4.97 24.98 6.92
C ALA A 145 -4.44 24.15 5.73
N THR A 146 -3.83 22.98 6.01
CA THR A 146 -3.43 22.02 4.97
C THR A 146 -4.66 21.49 4.23
N ALA A 147 -5.72 21.08 4.92
CA ALA A 147 -6.95 20.61 4.32
C ALA A 147 -7.62 21.66 3.40
N ARG A 148 -7.52 22.97 3.74
CA ARG A 148 -7.98 24.03 2.84
C ARG A 148 -7.21 24.04 1.53
N LYS A 149 -5.87 23.87 1.57
CA LYS A 149 -5.05 23.78 0.34
C LYS A 149 -5.41 22.55 -0.51
N LEU A 150 -5.77 21.42 0.14
CA LEU A 150 -6.26 20.24 -0.58
C LEU A 150 -7.57 20.52 -1.32
N ARG A 151 -8.47 21.35 -0.75
CA ARG A 151 -9.68 21.80 -1.46
C ARG A 151 -9.37 22.64 -2.69
N ASP A 152 -8.36 23.51 -2.60
CA ASP A 152 -7.94 24.35 -3.73
C ASP A 152 -7.42 23.50 -4.92
N LEU A 153 -6.98 22.25 -4.63
CA LEU A 153 -6.60 21.25 -5.63
C LEU A 153 -7.79 20.41 -6.16
N GLY A 154 -9.03 20.71 -5.77
CA GLY A 154 -10.22 20.00 -6.22
C GLY A 154 -10.56 18.76 -5.39
N ALA A 155 -9.93 18.56 -4.22
CA ALA A 155 -10.27 17.48 -3.30
C ALA A 155 -11.34 17.91 -2.29
N VAL A 156 -12.14 16.96 -1.80
CA VAL A 156 -13.03 17.15 -0.63
C VAL A 156 -12.39 16.44 0.57
N PRO A 157 -11.63 17.17 1.42
CA PRO A 157 -10.89 16.57 2.53
C PRO A 157 -11.79 16.35 3.75
N ALA A 158 -11.62 15.19 4.39
CA ALA A 158 -12.24 14.85 5.67
C ALA A 158 -11.19 14.25 6.61
N LEU A 159 -11.12 14.73 7.85
CA LEU A 159 -10.21 14.14 8.84
C LEU A 159 -10.64 12.70 9.14
N ARG A 160 -9.73 11.74 8.97
CA ARG A 160 -9.99 10.34 9.29
C ARG A 160 -10.28 10.18 10.78
N LYS A 161 -11.28 9.40 11.10
CA LYS A 161 -11.65 9.07 12.48
C LYS A 161 -11.24 7.64 12.82
N GLY A 162 -10.82 7.46 14.06
CA GLY A 162 -10.67 6.17 14.69
C GLY A 162 -12.02 5.56 15.09
N SER A 163 -11.98 4.38 15.66
CA SER A 163 -13.19 3.60 16.00
C SER A 163 -14.06 4.24 17.08
N ALA A 164 -13.49 5.05 17.98
CA ALA A 164 -14.22 5.78 19.02
C ALA A 164 -14.58 7.23 18.61
N GLY A 165 -14.35 7.62 17.34
CA GLY A 165 -14.68 8.94 16.80
C GLY A 165 -13.58 10.00 16.97
N GLU A 166 -12.48 9.68 17.64
CA GLU A 166 -11.29 10.51 17.75
C GLU A 166 -10.59 10.67 16.37
N ALA A 167 -9.67 11.62 16.27
CA ALA A 167 -8.82 11.73 15.08
C ALA A 167 -7.88 10.50 14.99
N PHE A 168 -7.88 9.83 13.83
CA PHE A 168 -6.92 8.74 13.57
C PHE A 168 -5.50 9.31 13.50
N VAL A 169 -4.58 8.65 14.20
CA VAL A 169 -3.14 8.98 14.18
C VAL A 169 -2.39 7.82 13.54
N SER A 170 -1.61 8.12 12.50
CA SER A 170 -0.75 7.12 11.83
C SER A 170 0.39 6.68 12.75
N GLU A 171 1.08 5.59 12.40
CA GLU A 171 2.27 5.13 13.11
C GLU A 171 3.43 6.16 13.05
N GLY A 172 3.40 7.07 12.09
CA GLY A 172 4.31 8.22 11.99
C GLY A 172 3.94 9.40 12.92
N GLY A 173 2.82 9.29 13.68
CA GLY A 173 2.36 10.33 14.60
C GLY A 173 1.59 11.45 13.92
N ASN A 174 1.21 11.33 12.66
CA ASN A 174 0.52 12.32 11.86
C ASN A 174 -0.99 12.03 11.75
N TYR A 175 -1.77 12.99 11.23
CA TYR A 175 -3.15 12.76 10.86
C TYR A 175 -3.27 12.21 9.44
N ILE A 176 -4.38 11.53 9.16
CA ILE A 176 -4.78 11.17 7.79
C ILE A 176 -6.00 12.02 7.42
N VAL A 177 -5.92 12.69 6.29
CA VAL A 177 -7.03 13.38 5.65
C VAL A 177 -7.48 12.55 4.46
N ASP A 178 -8.71 12.07 4.50
CA ASP A 178 -9.33 11.31 3.43
C ASP A 178 -9.93 12.27 2.40
N CYS A 179 -9.44 12.23 1.18
CA CYS A 179 -9.82 13.12 0.09
C CYS A 179 -10.70 12.39 -0.92
N THR A 180 -11.94 12.84 -1.10
CA THR A 180 -12.74 12.47 -2.27
C THR A 180 -12.33 13.36 -3.44
N LEU A 181 -12.07 12.75 -4.60
CA LEU A 181 -11.60 13.47 -5.80
C LEU A 181 -12.78 13.79 -6.72
N ASP A 182 -12.76 14.98 -7.36
CA ASP A 182 -13.78 15.38 -8.35
C ASP A 182 -13.48 14.85 -9.77
N GLY A 183 -12.35 14.17 -9.95
CA GLY A 183 -11.93 13.56 -11.22
C GLY A 183 -11.46 14.52 -12.30
N LYS A 184 -11.36 15.83 -12.01
CA LYS A 184 -10.94 16.83 -13.00
C LYS A 184 -9.44 16.89 -13.22
N ILE A 185 -8.66 16.69 -12.16
CA ILE A 185 -7.20 16.67 -12.23
C ILE A 185 -6.70 15.24 -12.51
N SER A 186 -5.65 15.11 -13.32
CA SER A 186 -5.05 13.79 -13.54
C SER A 186 -4.28 13.32 -12.30
N PRO A 187 -4.18 11.98 -12.02
CA PRO A 187 -3.42 11.47 -10.89
C PRO A 187 -1.98 11.99 -10.83
N ALA A 188 -1.29 12.07 -11.97
CA ALA A 188 0.08 12.57 -12.04
C ALA A 188 0.19 14.06 -11.67
N ALA A 189 -0.71 14.90 -12.20
CA ALA A 189 -0.73 16.32 -11.86
C ALA A 189 -1.12 16.55 -10.40
N LEU A 190 -2.06 15.76 -9.87
CA LEU A 190 -2.46 15.82 -8.47
C LEU A 190 -1.32 15.40 -7.54
N GLY A 191 -0.62 14.29 -7.85
CA GLY A 191 0.53 13.83 -7.07
C GLY A 191 1.60 14.93 -6.97
N SER A 192 2.03 15.48 -8.11
CA SER A 192 3.02 16.58 -8.13
C SER A 192 2.54 17.83 -7.38
N ALA A 193 1.24 18.13 -7.42
CA ALA A 193 0.69 19.26 -6.67
C ALA A 193 0.69 18.99 -5.17
N LEU A 194 0.35 17.77 -4.73
CA LEU A 194 0.34 17.35 -3.32
C LEU A 194 1.74 17.38 -2.71
N ASP A 195 2.78 16.97 -3.46
CA ASP A 195 4.18 17.03 -3.02
C ASP A 195 4.62 18.47 -2.69
N GLY A 196 4.01 19.47 -3.31
CA GLY A 196 4.26 20.89 -3.06
C GLY A 196 3.45 21.50 -1.93
N VAL A 197 2.51 20.80 -1.31
CA VAL A 197 1.65 21.35 -0.25
C VAL A 197 2.35 21.31 1.11
N VAL A 198 2.71 22.47 1.65
CA VAL A 198 3.25 22.56 3.02
C VAL A 198 2.25 22.01 4.02
N GLY A 199 2.70 21.03 4.81
CA GLY A 199 1.91 20.31 5.80
C GLY A 199 1.48 18.90 5.33
N VAL A 200 1.58 18.57 4.05
CA VAL A 200 1.52 17.20 3.56
C VAL A 200 2.83 16.48 3.88
N VAL A 201 2.75 15.29 4.42
CA VAL A 201 3.88 14.40 4.68
C VAL A 201 4.01 13.41 3.54
N GLU A 202 2.88 12.79 3.13
CA GLU A 202 2.83 11.83 2.02
C GLU A 202 1.36 11.63 1.59
N HIS A 203 1.15 11.09 0.41
CA HIS A 203 -0.18 10.81 -0.13
C HIS A 203 -0.30 9.41 -0.73
N GLY A 204 -1.52 8.91 -0.85
CA GLY A 204 -1.84 7.55 -1.29
C GLY A 204 -1.73 7.29 -2.79
N LEU A 205 -1.27 8.24 -3.62
CA LEU A 205 -0.97 8.00 -5.03
C LEU A 205 0.42 7.35 -5.14
N PHE A 206 0.50 6.13 -5.65
CA PHE A 206 1.75 5.40 -5.93
C PHE A 206 1.88 5.31 -7.46
N LEU A 207 2.58 6.29 -8.03
CA LEU A 207 2.67 6.47 -9.48
C LEU A 207 4.01 5.94 -10.00
N GLY A 208 3.96 5.16 -11.08
CA GLY A 208 5.15 4.66 -11.73
C GLY A 208 5.97 3.62 -10.95
N MET A 209 5.49 3.15 -9.79
CA MET A 209 6.27 2.29 -8.88
C MET A 209 6.02 0.80 -9.09
N THR A 210 4.81 0.41 -9.50
CA THR A 210 4.39 -0.99 -9.60
C THR A 210 5.03 -1.68 -10.79
N SER A 211 5.64 -2.82 -10.56
CA SER A 211 6.20 -3.67 -11.60
C SER A 211 5.23 -4.76 -12.06
N ARG A 212 4.37 -5.25 -11.13
CA ARG A 212 3.47 -6.39 -11.39
C ARG A 212 2.27 -6.37 -10.47
N VAL A 213 1.12 -6.81 -10.97
CA VAL A 213 -0.12 -6.95 -10.20
C VAL A 213 -0.66 -8.37 -10.37
N PHE A 214 -1.01 -9.02 -9.26
CA PHE A 214 -1.76 -10.27 -9.22
C PHE A 214 -3.19 -9.97 -8.78
N ALA A 215 -4.10 -10.01 -9.73
CA ALA A 215 -5.52 -9.74 -9.50
C ALA A 215 -6.32 -11.04 -9.56
N ALA A 216 -6.93 -11.43 -8.44
CA ALA A 216 -7.71 -12.66 -8.38
C ALA A 216 -9.19 -12.38 -8.63
N GLY A 217 -9.75 -13.09 -9.62
CA GLY A 217 -11.15 -13.05 -10.04
C GLY A 217 -11.87 -14.39 -9.91
N ALA A 218 -13.00 -14.49 -10.59
CA ALA A 218 -13.78 -15.72 -10.65
C ALA A 218 -13.03 -16.86 -11.36
N ASP A 219 -12.27 -16.50 -12.40
CA ASP A 219 -11.58 -17.43 -13.30
C ASP A 219 -10.12 -17.72 -12.87
N GLY A 220 -9.71 -17.26 -11.68
CA GLY A 220 -8.37 -17.45 -11.15
C GLY A 220 -7.60 -16.14 -10.96
N VAL A 221 -6.26 -16.26 -10.98
CA VAL A 221 -5.36 -15.11 -10.80
C VAL A 221 -4.88 -14.62 -12.17
N ARG A 222 -5.18 -13.36 -12.47
CA ARG A 222 -4.66 -12.65 -13.65
C ARG A 222 -3.41 -11.87 -13.24
N GLU A 223 -2.37 -11.97 -14.04
CA GLU A 223 -1.15 -11.18 -13.89
C GLU A 223 -1.17 -10.01 -14.88
N LEU A 224 -0.86 -8.79 -14.38
CA LEU A 224 -0.62 -7.61 -15.20
C LEU A 224 0.83 -7.16 -14.95
N THR A 225 1.53 -6.80 -16.01
CA THR A 225 2.90 -6.29 -15.99
C THR A 225 2.97 -4.94 -16.70
N ARG A 226 3.92 -4.12 -16.30
CA ARG A 226 4.18 -2.84 -16.93
C ARG A 226 4.93 -3.01 -18.24
#